data_b4f62e94c2ec28f02f1c4096932fbb02
#
_entry.id   b4f62e94c2ec28f02f1c4096932fbb02
#
_cell.length_a   1.000
_cell.length_b   1.000
_cell.length_c   1.000
_cell.angle_alpha   90.00
_cell.angle_beta   90.00
_cell.angle_gamma   90.00
#
_symmetry.space_group_name_H-M   'P 1'
#
loop_
_entity.id
_entity.type
_entity.pdbx_description
1 polymer ?
#
loop_
_entity_poly.entity_id
_entity_poly.type
_entity_poly.pdbx_seq_one_letter_code
_entity_poly.pdbx_strand_id
1 'polypeptide(L)'
;MAEQKARELSPEESELLLRIEQDPSALDGVVEDLSARNRRKRQLAACVLGLVAQRDAGLLAGCIPEMIDALELSEAQTRWEILDALTLLVPEHAKELGSAYEGAADALFDEVSATLRLSAFRFLTAWGATERGRSKKVWPVIDEAIQCFHGDLGYRDMLVCLHEFAGGKIEGGVAGELAGRLRFDAESGKGAFIKGRSAEIYETLVARFKLDKPQKRARAVAKSESEDDE
;
A
#
# COMPACT_ATOMS: atom_id res chain seq x y z
N MET A 1 13.49 11.63 3.30
CA MET A 1 12.33 11.47 4.18
C MET A 1 11.77 12.86 4.44
N ALA A 2 10.63 13.20 3.86
CA ALA A 2 9.93 14.41 4.26
C ALA A 2 9.38 14.14 5.66
N GLU A 3 9.79 14.93 6.65
CA GLU A 3 9.16 14.96 7.97
C GLU A 3 7.68 15.29 7.74
N GLN A 4 6.83 14.29 7.92
CA GLN A 4 5.40 14.48 7.98
C GLN A 4 5.16 15.29 9.25
N LYS A 5 4.91 16.59 9.08
CA LYS A 5 4.63 17.51 10.18
C LYS A 5 3.50 16.87 10.99
N ALA A 6 3.80 16.45 12.22
CA ALA A 6 2.83 15.79 13.07
C ALA A 6 1.58 16.67 13.15
N ARG A 7 0.45 16.11 12.76
CA ARG A 7 -0.85 16.78 12.88
C ARG A 7 -1.10 17.10 14.34
N GLU A 8 -1.53 18.31 14.65
CA GLU A 8 -2.01 18.61 16.00
C GLU A 8 -3.24 17.76 16.32
N LEU A 9 -3.19 17.07 17.45
CA LEU A 9 -4.30 16.26 17.94
C LEU A 9 -5.42 17.18 18.42
N SER A 10 -6.67 16.80 18.16
CA SER A 10 -7.80 17.45 18.79
C SER A 10 -7.83 17.19 20.30
N PRO A 11 -8.49 18.03 21.09
CA PRO A 11 -8.67 17.78 22.53
C PRO A 11 -9.31 16.40 22.81
N GLU A 12 -10.28 15.99 22.00
CA GLU A 12 -10.99 14.71 22.13
C GLU A 12 -10.05 13.53 21.86
N GLU A 13 -9.19 13.60 20.82
CA GLU A 13 -8.18 12.58 20.51
C GLU A 13 -7.16 12.47 21.64
N SER A 14 -6.66 13.60 22.12
CA SER A 14 -5.66 13.64 23.19
C SER A 14 -6.20 13.04 24.50
N GLU A 15 -7.46 13.33 24.85
CA GLU A 15 -8.12 12.78 26.03
C GLU A 15 -8.28 11.25 25.95
N LEU A 16 -8.76 10.75 24.79
CA LEU A 16 -8.94 9.31 24.59
C LEU A 16 -7.61 8.57 24.62
N LEU A 17 -6.57 9.10 23.96
CA LEU A 17 -5.23 8.48 23.99
C LEU A 17 -4.66 8.44 25.39
N LEU A 18 -4.76 9.52 26.17
CA LEU A 18 -4.29 9.55 27.55
C LEU A 18 -5.05 8.55 28.42
N ARG A 19 -6.35 8.39 28.22
CA ARG A 19 -7.17 7.41 28.93
C ARG A 19 -6.74 5.99 28.61
N ILE A 20 -6.47 5.66 27.33
CA ILE A 20 -5.99 4.34 26.89
C ILE A 20 -4.59 4.06 27.47
N GLU A 21 -3.70 5.06 27.52
CA GLU A 21 -2.37 4.93 28.13
C GLU A 21 -2.44 4.63 29.62
N GLN A 22 -3.41 5.20 30.33
CA GLN A 22 -3.62 4.96 31.77
C GLN A 22 -4.34 3.65 32.06
N ASP A 23 -5.29 3.28 31.22
CA ASP A 23 -6.09 2.06 31.33
C ASP A 23 -6.38 1.50 29.92
N PRO A 24 -5.65 0.46 29.51
CA PRO A 24 -5.86 -0.15 28.21
C PRO A 24 -7.28 -0.67 27.96
N SER A 25 -8.08 -0.96 29.02
CA SER A 25 -9.47 -1.39 28.86
C SER A 25 -10.37 -0.28 28.29
N ALA A 26 -9.95 1.00 28.35
CA ALA A 26 -10.65 2.09 27.70
C ALA A 26 -10.68 1.95 26.15
N LEU A 27 -9.84 1.10 25.59
CA LEU A 27 -9.83 0.78 24.17
C LEU A 27 -11.15 0.12 23.73
N ASP A 28 -11.77 -0.71 24.56
CA ASP A 28 -13.02 -1.41 24.24
C ASP A 28 -14.12 -0.41 23.85
N GLY A 29 -14.26 0.70 24.59
CA GLY A 29 -15.23 1.75 24.28
C GLY A 29 -14.94 2.48 22.96
N VAL A 30 -13.67 2.64 22.59
CA VAL A 30 -13.28 3.23 21.29
C VAL A 30 -13.60 2.26 20.14
N VAL A 31 -13.37 0.98 20.33
CA VAL A 31 -13.71 -0.06 19.34
C VAL A 31 -15.23 -0.16 19.14
N GLU A 32 -16.02 -0.13 20.22
CA GLU A 32 -17.50 -0.08 20.14
C GLU A 32 -17.98 1.13 19.33
N ASP A 33 -17.32 2.27 19.45
CA ASP A 33 -17.68 3.49 18.70
C ASP A 33 -17.44 3.36 17.17
N LEU A 34 -16.73 2.36 16.67
CA LEU A 34 -16.67 2.05 15.22
C LEU A 34 -18.05 1.68 14.66
N SER A 35 -18.93 1.06 15.46
CA SER A 35 -20.30 0.69 15.09
C SER A 35 -21.35 1.75 15.45
N ALA A 36 -20.96 2.90 16.03
CA ALA A 36 -21.86 3.93 16.46
C ALA A 36 -22.70 4.50 15.30
N ARG A 37 -23.97 4.85 15.55
CA ARG A 37 -24.82 5.52 14.55
C ARG A 37 -24.29 6.88 14.11
N ASN A 38 -23.58 7.56 14.98
CA ASN A 38 -23.01 8.89 14.72
C ASN A 38 -21.70 8.77 13.94
N ARG A 39 -21.68 9.30 12.71
CA ARG A 39 -20.51 9.34 11.84
C ARG A 39 -19.27 9.95 12.52
N ARG A 40 -19.44 11.07 13.25
CA ARG A 40 -18.30 11.74 13.92
C ARG A 40 -17.65 10.82 14.96
N LYS A 41 -18.46 10.03 15.68
CA LYS A 41 -17.93 9.05 16.64
C LYS A 41 -17.12 7.97 15.95
N ARG A 42 -17.63 7.40 14.84
CA ARG A 42 -16.90 6.38 14.06
C ARG A 42 -15.57 6.93 13.52
N GLN A 43 -15.59 8.15 12.99
CA GLN A 43 -14.37 8.79 12.48
C GLN A 43 -13.36 9.09 13.59
N LEU A 44 -13.81 9.55 14.76
CA LEU A 44 -12.96 9.77 15.93
C LEU A 44 -12.34 8.44 16.41
N ALA A 45 -13.17 7.40 16.52
CA ALA A 45 -12.71 6.07 16.91
C ALA A 45 -11.63 5.55 15.98
N ALA A 46 -11.87 5.57 14.65
CA ALA A 46 -10.90 5.12 13.66
C ALA A 46 -9.57 5.91 13.74
N CYS A 47 -9.66 7.23 13.90
CA CYS A 47 -8.50 8.09 14.07
C CYS A 47 -7.70 7.74 15.34
N VAL A 48 -8.37 7.54 16.47
CA VAL A 48 -7.72 7.15 17.73
C VAL A 48 -7.06 5.79 17.61
N LEU A 49 -7.72 4.80 16.97
CA LEU A 49 -7.13 3.48 16.71
C LEU A 49 -5.87 3.59 15.81
N GLY A 50 -5.91 4.44 14.79
CA GLY A 50 -4.73 4.74 13.98
C GLY A 50 -3.56 5.32 14.79
N LEU A 51 -3.86 6.23 15.73
CA LEU A 51 -2.85 6.82 16.61
C LEU A 51 -2.31 5.80 17.64
N VAL A 52 -3.16 4.91 18.17
CA VAL A 52 -2.75 3.80 19.05
C VAL A 52 -1.83 2.86 18.27
N ALA A 53 -2.21 2.46 17.05
CA ALA A 53 -1.38 1.58 16.22
C ALA A 53 0.02 2.16 15.95
N GLN A 54 0.15 3.47 15.77
CA GLN A 54 1.44 4.14 15.57
C GLN A 54 2.34 4.11 16.81
N ARG A 55 1.76 4.02 18.02
CA ARG A 55 2.49 3.97 19.28
C ARG A 55 2.81 2.53 19.69
N ASP A 56 1.80 1.69 19.66
CA ASP A 56 1.88 0.27 20.00
C ASP A 56 0.76 -0.49 19.26
N ALA A 57 1.08 -1.02 18.10
CA ALA A 57 0.13 -1.80 17.30
C ALA A 57 -0.35 -3.07 18.02
N GLY A 58 0.47 -3.65 18.90
CA GLY A 58 0.15 -4.86 19.65
C GLY A 58 -1.10 -4.73 20.53
N LEU A 59 -1.42 -3.52 21.01
CA LEU A 59 -2.65 -3.25 21.77
C LEU A 59 -3.93 -3.52 20.96
N LEU A 60 -3.85 -3.44 19.62
CA LEU A 60 -5.00 -3.62 18.74
C LEU A 60 -5.21 -5.06 18.27
N ALA A 61 -4.36 -6.01 18.67
CA ALA A 61 -4.45 -7.41 18.23
C ALA A 61 -5.83 -8.04 18.52
N GLY A 62 -6.42 -7.74 19.68
CA GLY A 62 -7.76 -8.20 20.04
C GLY A 62 -8.92 -7.51 19.33
N CYS A 63 -8.67 -6.41 18.61
CA CYS A 63 -9.68 -5.58 17.95
C CYS A 63 -9.70 -5.77 16.42
N ILE A 64 -8.88 -6.67 15.90
CA ILE A 64 -8.77 -6.91 14.44
C ILE A 64 -10.14 -7.21 13.78
N PRO A 65 -11.01 -8.05 14.33
CA PRO A 65 -12.31 -8.35 13.72
C PRO A 65 -13.17 -7.09 13.54
N GLU A 66 -13.32 -6.28 14.57
CA GLU A 66 -14.14 -5.06 14.57
C GLU A 66 -13.56 -4.00 13.62
N MET A 67 -12.23 -3.92 13.55
CA MET A 67 -11.55 -3.05 12.60
C MET A 67 -11.79 -3.50 11.14
N ILE A 68 -11.83 -4.80 10.88
CA ILE A 68 -12.13 -5.34 9.55
C ILE A 68 -13.59 -5.05 9.19
N ASP A 69 -14.54 -5.25 10.11
CA ASP A 69 -15.96 -4.93 9.90
C ASP A 69 -16.15 -3.43 9.56
N ALA A 70 -15.32 -2.56 10.12
CA ALA A 70 -15.38 -1.13 9.81
C ALA A 70 -14.95 -0.78 8.37
N LEU A 71 -14.34 -1.68 7.61
CA LEU A 71 -14.05 -1.48 6.19
C LEU A 71 -15.31 -1.49 5.31
N GLU A 72 -16.42 -2.04 5.80
CA GLU A 72 -17.72 -2.04 5.11
C GLU A 72 -18.47 -0.69 5.23
N LEU A 73 -17.96 0.23 6.05
CA LEU A 73 -18.57 1.55 6.23
C LEU A 73 -18.38 2.41 4.97
N SER A 74 -19.35 3.30 4.72
CA SER A 74 -19.32 4.19 3.56
C SER A 74 -18.35 5.36 3.68
N GLU A 75 -17.88 5.67 4.89
CA GLU A 75 -17.03 6.82 5.13
C GLU A 75 -15.58 6.54 4.76
N ALA A 76 -15.10 7.18 3.71
CA ALA A 76 -13.71 7.05 3.28
C ALA A 76 -12.71 7.31 4.41
N GLN A 77 -12.96 8.31 5.27
CA GLN A 77 -12.05 8.61 6.38
C GLN A 77 -11.92 7.45 7.36
N THR A 78 -13.02 6.87 7.82
CA THR A 78 -12.99 5.71 8.71
C THR A 78 -12.19 4.56 8.09
N ARG A 79 -12.45 4.28 6.81
CA ARG A 79 -11.78 3.17 6.08
C ARG A 79 -10.28 3.38 5.96
N TRP A 80 -9.80 4.58 5.58
CA TRP A 80 -8.35 4.77 5.44
C TRP A 80 -7.61 4.76 6.78
N GLU A 81 -8.17 5.34 7.85
CA GLU A 81 -7.56 5.28 9.19
C GLU A 81 -7.44 3.83 9.68
N ILE A 82 -8.47 3.03 9.45
CA ILE A 82 -8.46 1.61 9.79
C ILE A 82 -7.45 0.83 8.94
N LEU A 83 -7.40 1.05 7.61
CA LEU A 83 -6.41 0.38 6.75
C LEU A 83 -4.97 0.73 7.13
N ASP A 84 -4.70 1.98 7.49
CA ASP A 84 -3.38 2.39 7.97
C ASP A 84 -3.03 1.71 9.30
N ALA A 85 -3.99 1.59 10.24
CA ALA A 85 -3.81 0.87 11.49
C ALA A 85 -3.58 -0.64 11.25
N LEU A 86 -4.40 -1.28 10.42
CA LEU A 86 -4.24 -2.70 10.06
C LEU A 86 -2.90 -2.98 9.36
N THR A 87 -2.38 -2.01 8.59
CA THR A 87 -1.07 -2.15 7.94
C THR A 87 0.05 -2.30 8.96
N LEU A 88 -0.02 -1.59 10.09
CA LEU A 88 0.96 -1.70 11.18
C LEU A 88 0.91 -3.04 11.91
N LEU A 89 -0.23 -3.73 11.87
CA LEU A 89 -0.42 -5.07 12.44
C LEU A 89 0.07 -6.20 11.52
N VAL A 90 0.31 -5.93 10.23
CA VAL A 90 0.71 -6.96 9.25
C VAL A 90 1.90 -7.81 9.69
N PRO A 91 2.99 -7.26 10.27
CA PRO A 91 4.17 -8.07 10.57
C PRO A 91 3.87 -9.27 11.49
N GLU A 92 2.96 -9.11 12.45
CA GLU A 92 2.67 -10.11 13.49
C GLU A 92 1.34 -10.84 13.24
N HIS A 93 0.36 -10.20 12.60
CA HIS A 93 -1.02 -10.68 12.46
C HIS A 93 -1.45 -10.95 11.01
N ALA A 94 -0.50 -11.14 10.09
CA ALA A 94 -0.80 -11.30 8.67
C ALA A 94 -1.80 -12.43 8.34
N LYS A 95 -1.95 -13.45 9.19
CA LYS A 95 -2.91 -14.53 8.99
C LYS A 95 -4.34 -14.06 9.24
N GLU A 96 -4.55 -13.39 10.36
CA GLU A 96 -5.86 -12.88 10.78
C GLU A 96 -6.35 -11.77 9.84
N LEU A 97 -5.42 -10.94 9.36
CA LEU A 97 -5.69 -9.85 8.42
C LEU A 97 -6.08 -10.32 7.00
N GLY A 98 -6.07 -11.62 6.74
CA GLY A 98 -6.50 -12.16 5.44
C GLY A 98 -7.96 -11.88 5.09
N SER A 99 -8.84 -11.67 6.08
CA SER A 99 -10.24 -11.31 5.90
C SER A 99 -10.45 -9.83 5.53
N ALA A 100 -9.45 -8.95 5.75
CA ALA A 100 -9.49 -7.56 5.30
C ALA A 100 -9.28 -7.40 3.77
N TYR A 101 -8.89 -8.48 3.07
CA TYR A 101 -8.53 -8.39 1.65
C TYR A 101 -9.63 -7.81 0.78
N GLU A 102 -10.87 -8.29 0.91
CA GLU A 102 -11.99 -7.87 0.05
C GLU A 102 -12.31 -6.38 0.28
N GLY A 103 -12.43 -5.94 1.54
CA GLY A 103 -12.66 -4.53 1.88
C GLY A 103 -11.51 -3.61 1.42
N ALA A 104 -10.26 -4.08 1.48
CA ALA A 104 -9.11 -3.34 0.99
C ALA A 104 -9.07 -3.29 -0.56
N ALA A 105 -9.42 -4.39 -1.25
CA ALA A 105 -9.47 -4.43 -2.71
C ALA A 105 -10.57 -3.50 -3.26
N ASP A 106 -11.75 -3.44 -2.61
CA ASP A 106 -12.80 -2.48 -2.93
C ASP A 106 -12.33 -1.03 -2.70
N ALA A 107 -11.71 -0.76 -1.56
CA ALA A 107 -11.19 0.56 -1.22
C ALA A 107 -10.09 1.06 -2.19
N LEU A 108 -9.35 0.15 -2.83
CA LEU A 108 -8.30 0.48 -3.78
C LEU A 108 -8.81 1.23 -5.01
N PHE A 109 -10.06 0.99 -5.39
CA PHE A 109 -10.68 1.63 -6.57
C PHE A 109 -11.76 2.65 -6.19
N ASP A 110 -11.73 3.18 -4.95
CA ASP A 110 -12.65 4.26 -4.55
C ASP A 110 -12.54 5.46 -5.49
N GLU A 111 -13.68 5.89 -6.06
CA GLU A 111 -13.70 6.93 -7.10
C GLU A 111 -13.36 8.33 -6.56
N VAL A 112 -13.57 8.58 -5.27
CA VAL A 112 -13.54 9.92 -4.68
C VAL A 112 -12.29 10.18 -3.87
N SER A 113 -11.83 9.20 -3.07
CA SER A 113 -10.77 9.39 -2.08
C SER A 113 -9.42 8.82 -2.50
N ALA A 114 -8.53 9.67 -2.99
CA ALA A 114 -7.14 9.30 -3.26
C ALA A 114 -6.39 8.78 -2.01
N THR A 115 -6.72 9.32 -0.83
CA THR A 115 -6.15 8.85 0.45
C THR A 115 -6.57 7.42 0.74
N LEU A 116 -7.86 7.10 0.56
CA LEU A 116 -8.36 5.74 0.77
C LEU A 116 -7.69 4.75 -0.20
N ARG A 117 -7.58 5.11 -1.49
CA ARG A 117 -6.86 4.29 -2.48
C ARG A 117 -5.41 3.99 -2.06
N LEU A 118 -4.70 5.02 -1.58
CA LEU A 118 -3.31 4.85 -1.17
C LEU A 118 -3.17 3.99 0.09
N SER A 119 -4.05 4.16 1.09
CA SER A 119 -4.05 3.33 2.30
C SER A 119 -4.37 1.86 1.96
N ALA A 120 -5.33 1.62 1.05
CA ALA A 120 -5.64 0.29 0.55
C ALA A 120 -4.45 -0.34 -0.20
N PHE A 121 -3.80 0.43 -1.08
CA PHE A 121 -2.60 -0.03 -1.80
C PHE A 121 -1.46 -0.40 -0.83
N ARG A 122 -1.24 0.42 0.19
CA ARG A 122 -0.23 0.19 1.23
C ARG A 122 -0.52 -1.10 2.01
N PHE A 123 -1.77 -1.28 2.46
CA PHE A 123 -2.17 -2.49 3.16
C PHE A 123 -1.99 -3.74 2.29
N LEU A 124 -2.50 -3.74 1.07
CA LEU A 124 -2.43 -4.89 0.15
C LEU A 124 -0.99 -5.27 -0.19
N THR A 125 -0.13 -4.28 -0.46
CA THR A 125 1.29 -4.55 -0.74
C THR A 125 2.02 -5.06 0.50
N ALA A 126 1.81 -4.47 1.67
CA ALA A 126 2.42 -4.92 2.92
C ALA A 126 1.98 -6.36 3.25
N TRP A 127 0.68 -6.65 3.20
CA TRP A 127 0.14 -7.99 3.46
C TRP A 127 0.60 -9.01 2.42
N GLY A 128 0.57 -8.65 1.14
CA GLY A 128 1.03 -9.48 0.03
C GLY A 128 2.52 -9.83 0.12
N ALA A 129 3.34 -8.93 0.67
CA ALA A 129 4.79 -9.10 0.84
C ALA A 129 5.17 -10.14 1.91
N THR A 130 4.22 -10.59 2.74
CA THR A 130 4.49 -11.50 3.86
C THR A 130 4.62 -12.97 3.43
N GLU A 131 4.00 -13.36 2.30
CA GLU A 131 4.00 -14.76 1.83
C GLU A 131 3.75 -14.85 0.32
N ARG A 132 4.39 -15.85 -0.35
CA ARG A 132 4.22 -16.08 -1.80
C ARG A 132 2.76 -16.27 -2.24
N GLY A 133 1.97 -17.02 -1.46
CA GLY A 133 0.55 -17.23 -1.74
C GLY A 133 -0.24 -15.91 -1.67
N ARG A 134 0.05 -15.07 -0.69
CA ARG A 134 -0.59 -13.75 -0.54
C ARG A 134 -0.19 -12.81 -1.67
N SER A 135 1.08 -12.81 -2.08
CA SER A 135 1.53 -11.99 -3.21
C SER A 135 0.80 -12.35 -4.51
N LYS A 136 0.55 -13.65 -4.76
CA LYS A 136 -0.28 -14.08 -5.90
C LYS A 136 -1.72 -13.58 -5.79
N LYS A 137 -2.28 -13.62 -4.58
CA LYS A 137 -3.66 -13.19 -4.36
C LYS A 137 -3.84 -11.68 -4.62
N VAL A 138 -2.90 -10.85 -4.14
CA VAL A 138 -3.01 -9.39 -4.30
C VAL A 138 -2.58 -8.90 -5.68
N TRP A 139 -1.76 -9.67 -6.40
CA TRP A 139 -1.12 -9.19 -7.62
C TRP A 139 -2.09 -8.68 -8.69
N PRO A 140 -3.22 -9.35 -9.00
CA PRO A 140 -4.14 -8.86 -10.01
C PRO A 140 -4.65 -7.44 -9.73
N VAL A 141 -5.04 -7.15 -8.49
CA VAL A 141 -5.55 -5.81 -8.12
C VAL A 141 -4.43 -4.78 -8.02
N ILE A 142 -3.23 -5.18 -7.62
CA ILE A 142 -2.05 -4.31 -7.59
C ILE A 142 -1.62 -3.94 -9.02
N ASP A 143 -1.57 -4.91 -9.94
CA ASP A 143 -1.22 -4.68 -11.34
C ASP A 143 -2.21 -3.75 -12.02
N GLU A 144 -3.51 -3.93 -11.78
CA GLU A 144 -4.56 -3.04 -12.26
C GLU A 144 -4.41 -1.62 -11.70
N ALA A 145 -4.17 -1.49 -10.39
CA ALA A 145 -3.97 -0.18 -9.76
C ALA A 145 -2.75 0.56 -10.32
N ILE A 146 -1.63 -0.14 -10.57
CA ILE A 146 -0.45 0.44 -11.22
C ILE A 146 -0.84 1.04 -12.58
N GLN A 147 -1.65 0.34 -13.36
CA GLN A 147 -2.08 0.80 -14.69
C GLN A 147 -3.06 1.97 -14.60
N CYS A 148 -4.06 1.88 -13.71
CA CYS A 148 -5.09 2.90 -13.55
C CYS A 148 -4.53 4.22 -13.01
N PHE A 149 -3.59 4.16 -12.07
CA PHE A 149 -3.10 5.34 -11.37
C PHE A 149 -1.71 5.81 -11.81
N HIS A 150 -1.16 5.20 -12.88
CA HIS A 150 0.09 5.67 -13.49
C HIS A 150 -0.06 7.12 -13.98
N GLY A 151 0.78 8.00 -13.46
CA GLY A 151 0.71 9.43 -13.78
C GLY A 151 -0.08 10.28 -12.78
N ASP A 152 -0.82 9.69 -11.86
CA ASP A 152 -1.44 10.38 -10.74
C ASP A 152 -0.40 10.89 -9.74
N LEU A 153 -0.75 11.92 -8.98
CA LEU A 153 0.13 12.45 -7.93
C LEU A 153 0.50 11.38 -6.88
N GLY A 154 -0.44 10.50 -6.53
CA GLY A 154 -0.25 9.39 -5.58
C GLY A 154 0.65 8.25 -6.09
N TYR A 155 0.94 8.19 -7.39
CA TYR A 155 1.76 7.12 -7.96
C TYR A 155 3.18 7.05 -7.37
N ARG A 156 3.72 8.20 -6.94
CA ARG A 156 5.03 8.24 -6.27
C ARG A 156 5.02 7.46 -4.95
N ASP A 157 3.94 7.60 -4.17
CA ASP A 157 3.78 6.89 -2.89
C ASP A 157 3.49 5.40 -3.13
N MET A 158 2.76 5.06 -4.20
CA MET A 158 2.60 3.67 -4.63
C MET A 158 3.93 3.01 -4.98
N LEU A 159 4.86 3.72 -5.65
CA LEU A 159 6.21 3.21 -5.92
C LEU A 159 7.02 2.96 -4.63
N VAL A 160 6.79 3.71 -3.55
CA VAL A 160 7.40 3.41 -2.24
C VAL A 160 6.87 2.08 -1.72
N CYS A 161 5.55 1.86 -1.74
CA CYS A 161 4.95 0.59 -1.34
C CYS A 161 5.43 -0.59 -2.19
N LEU A 162 5.55 -0.40 -3.51
CA LEU A 162 6.07 -1.43 -4.43
C LEU A 162 7.54 -1.78 -4.17
N HIS A 163 8.34 -0.82 -3.73
CA HIS A 163 9.73 -1.08 -3.35
C HIS A 163 9.80 -2.02 -2.13
N GLU A 164 8.98 -1.79 -1.12
CA GLU A 164 8.86 -2.66 0.05
C GLU A 164 8.31 -4.04 -0.33
N PHE A 165 7.27 -4.09 -1.17
CA PHE A 165 6.70 -5.32 -1.71
C PHE A 165 7.75 -6.16 -2.45
N ALA A 166 8.55 -5.54 -3.33
CA ALA A 166 9.64 -6.20 -4.05
C ALA A 166 10.73 -6.76 -3.11
N GLY A 167 10.91 -6.14 -1.94
CA GLY A 167 11.78 -6.62 -0.86
C GLY A 167 11.22 -7.81 -0.07
N GLY A 168 9.90 -8.05 -0.13
CA GLY A 168 9.19 -9.06 0.66
C GLY A 168 9.26 -10.50 0.12
N LYS A 169 8.44 -11.39 0.69
CA LYS A 169 8.35 -12.81 0.31
C LYS A 169 7.36 -13.01 -0.85
N ILE A 170 7.64 -12.39 -2.00
CA ILE A 170 6.77 -12.51 -3.17
C ILE A 170 7.09 -13.75 -4.01
N GLU A 171 6.16 -14.15 -4.87
CA GLU A 171 6.30 -15.27 -5.81
C GLU A 171 7.07 -14.85 -7.07
N GLY A 172 7.79 -15.80 -7.69
CA GLY A 172 8.67 -15.50 -8.82
C GLY A 172 7.96 -14.97 -10.07
N GLY A 173 6.76 -15.46 -10.37
CA GLY A 173 5.94 -14.95 -11.47
C GLY A 173 5.51 -13.51 -11.22
N VAL A 174 5.03 -13.20 -9.99
CA VAL A 174 4.69 -11.83 -9.58
C VAL A 174 5.90 -10.90 -9.71
N ALA A 175 7.08 -11.36 -9.28
CA ALA A 175 8.31 -10.59 -9.42
C ALA A 175 8.65 -10.28 -10.89
N GLY A 176 8.48 -11.27 -11.78
CA GLY A 176 8.70 -11.09 -13.22
C GLY A 176 7.72 -10.11 -13.86
N GLU A 177 6.45 -10.20 -13.52
CA GLU A 177 5.41 -9.31 -14.02
C GLU A 177 5.61 -7.87 -13.51
N LEU A 178 5.90 -7.69 -12.21
CA LEU A 178 6.21 -6.37 -11.65
C LEU A 178 7.44 -5.74 -12.29
N ALA A 179 8.52 -6.52 -12.51
CA ALA A 179 9.70 -6.05 -13.21
C ALA A 179 9.37 -5.61 -14.65
N GLY A 180 8.54 -6.39 -15.36
CA GLY A 180 8.06 -6.05 -16.70
C GLY A 180 7.25 -4.76 -16.72
N ARG A 181 6.37 -4.56 -15.73
CA ARG A 181 5.53 -3.38 -15.57
C ARG A 181 6.34 -2.10 -15.37
N LEU A 182 7.36 -2.15 -14.52
CA LEU A 182 8.17 -0.97 -14.16
C LEU A 182 9.35 -0.69 -15.09
N ARG A 183 9.64 -1.59 -16.03
CA ARG A 183 10.80 -1.44 -16.92
C ARG A 183 10.80 -0.15 -17.73
N PHE A 184 9.65 0.24 -18.27
CA PHE A 184 9.53 1.48 -19.03
C PHE A 184 9.87 2.70 -18.17
N ASP A 185 9.33 2.76 -16.96
CA ASP A 185 9.59 3.87 -16.02
C ASP A 185 11.05 3.88 -15.56
N ALA A 186 11.66 2.72 -15.36
CA ALA A 186 13.08 2.59 -15.02
C ALA A 186 14.01 3.13 -16.12
N GLU A 187 13.67 2.89 -17.39
CA GLU A 187 14.45 3.33 -18.55
C GLU A 187 14.13 4.78 -18.96
N SER A 188 12.86 5.18 -18.93
CA SER A 188 12.33 6.39 -19.61
C SER A 188 11.33 7.19 -18.78
N GLY A 189 11.12 6.86 -17.51
CA GLY A 189 10.13 7.50 -16.64
C GLY A 189 10.31 9.01 -16.54
N LYS A 190 9.21 9.74 -16.49
CA LYS A 190 9.20 11.20 -16.37
C LYS A 190 9.52 11.64 -14.94
N GLY A 191 10.63 12.38 -14.80
CA GLY A 191 11.09 12.90 -13.53
C GLY A 191 12.02 11.95 -12.76
N ALA A 192 12.97 12.55 -12.04
CA ALA A 192 14.05 11.82 -11.37
C ALA A 192 13.54 10.78 -10.35
N PHE A 193 12.47 11.09 -9.62
CA PHE A 193 11.93 10.19 -8.60
C PHE A 193 11.33 8.92 -9.22
N ILE A 194 10.42 9.07 -10.19
CA ILE A 194 9.75 7.91 -10.82
C ILE A 194 10.80 7.02 -11.46
N LYS A 195 11.69 7.60 -12.27
CA LYS A 195 12.75 6.85 -12.93
C LYS A 195 13.68 6.14 -11.94
N GLY A 196 14.16 6.87 -10.92
CA GLY A 196 15.07 6.32 -9.92
C GLY A 196 14.42 5.20 -9.11
N ARG A 197 13.20 5.43 -8.58
CA ARG A 197 12.52 4.42 -7.76
C ARG A 197 12.14 3.18 -8.57
N SER A 198 11.64 3.35 -9.80
CA SER A 198 11.34 2.23 -10.68
C SER A 198 12.58 1.43 -11.06
N ALA A 199 13.73 2.09 -11.25
CA ALA A 199 15.00 1.42 -11.50
C ALA A 199 15.46 0.59 -10.29
N GLU A 200 15.38 1.16 -9.07
CA GLU A 200 15.71 0.45 -7.83
C GLU A 200 14.86 -0.82 -7.65
N ILE A 201 13.54 -0.72 -7.87
CA ILE A 201 12.63 -1.87 -7.79
C ILE A 201 13.00 -2.91 -8.84
N TYR A 202 13.17 -2.48 -10.10
CA TYR A 202 13.51 -3.36 -11.21
C TYR A 202 14.82 -4.13 -10.95
N GLU A 203 15.87 -3.42 -10.54
CA GLU A 203 17.18 -4.02 -10.25
C GLU A 203 17.10 -5.00 -9.07
N THR A 204 16.34 -4.66 -8.02
CA THR A 204 16.10 -5.54 -6.87
C THR A 204 15.44 -6.86 -7.32
N LEU A 205 14.39 -6.78 -8.15
CA LEU A 205 13.68 -7.96 -8.65
C LEU A 205 14.55 -8.80 -9.56
N VAL A 206 15.27 -8.18 -10.52
CA VAL A 206 16.19 -8.89 -11.43
C VAL A 206 17.28 -9.62 -10.64
N ALA A 207 17.87 -8.99 -9.64
CA ALA A 207 18.93 -9.61 -8.84
C ALA A 207 18.40 -10.77 -7.97
N ARG A 208 17.28 -10.56 -7.27
CA ARG A 208 16.72 -11.55 -6.32
C ARG A 208 16.13 -12.78 -7.00
N PHE A 209 15.48 -12.61 -8.15
CA PHE A 209 14.76 -13.68 -8.85
C PHE A 209 15.49 -14.17 -10.07
N LYS A 210 16.71 -13.67 -10.34
CA LYS A 210 17.56 -14.03 -11.49
C LYS A 210 16.79 -13.90 -12.82
N LEU A 211 16.02 -12.81 -12.95
CA LEU A 211 15.27 -12.56 -14.17
C LEU A 211 16.23 -12.24 -15.32
N ASP A 212 15.98 -12.82 -16.49
CA ASP A 212 16.80 -12.54 -17.67
C ASP A 212 16.69 -11.05 -18.03
N LYS A 213 17.84 -10.36 -18.08
CA LYS A 213 17.87 -8.98 -18.59
C LYS A 213 17.51 -9.04 -20.07
N PRO A 214 16.46 -8.32 -20.53
CA PRO A 214 16.15 -8.29 -21.94
C PRO A 214 17.35 -7.79 -22.72
N GLN A 215 17.82 -8.56 -23.70
CA GLN A 215 18.88 -8.12 -24.60
C GLN A 215 18.44 -6.81 -25.26
N LYS A 216 19.26 -5.77 -25.15
CA LYS A 216 19.08 -4.56 -25.94
C LYS A 216 19.02 -4.99 -27.41
N ARG A 217 17.85 -4.84 -28.05
CA ARG A 217 17.75 -5.03 -29.50
C ARG A 217 18.79 -4.13 -30.14
N ALA A 218 19.81 -4.73 -30.74
CA ALA A 218 20.77 -4.01 -31.57
C ALA A 218 19.95 -3.23 -32.61
N ARG A 219 20.08 -1.92 -32.60
CA ARG A 219 19.53 -1.08 -33.65
C ARG A 219 20.15 -1.57 -34.96
N ALA A 220 19.36 -2.24 -35.80
CA ALA A 220 19.76 -2.57 -37.16
C ALA A 220 20.06 -1.23 -37.85
N VAL A 221 21.36 -0.97 -38.02
CA VAL A 221 21.82 0.10 -38.89
C VAL A 221 21.47 -0.37 -40.30
N ALA A 222 20.42 0.19 -40.87
CA ALA A 222 20.15 0.10 -42.30
C ALA A 222 21.35 0.73 -43.00
N LYS A 223 22.27 -0.11 -43.51
CA LYS A 223 23.20 0.28 -44.54
C LYS A 223 22.38 0.54 -45.79
N SER A 224 22.22 1.81 -46.11
CA SER A 224 21.88 2.21 -47.48
C SER A 224 23.13 1.91 -48.33
N GLU A 225 23.09 0.82 -49.05
CA GLU A 225 23.96 0.64 -50.18
C GLU A 225 23.37 1.49 -51.31
N SER A 226 24.00 2.61 -51.58
CA SER A 226 23.91 3.31 -52.83
C SER A 226 24.71 2.49 -53.84
N GLU A 227 24.03 1.81 -54.71
CA GLU A 227 24.61 1.40 -55.99
C GLU A 227 24.42 2.54 -56.97
N ASP A 228 25.53 3.21 -57.25
CA ASP A 228 25.76 3.88 -58.51
C ASP A 228 26.02 2.81 -59.55
N ASP A 229 25.28 2.83 -60.64
CA ASP A 229 25.76 2.32 -61.94
C ASP A 229 25.02 2.97 -63.11
N GLU A 230 25.82 3.68 -63.92
CA GLU A 230 25.71 4.03 -65.37
C GLU A 230 24.42 4.64 -65.90
#